data_58b69a6440e87eb63ffd6e0d531ae8ab
#
_entry.id   58b69a6440e87eb63ffd6e0d531ae8ab
#
_cell.length_a   1.000
_cell.length_b   1.000
_cell.length_c   1.000
_cell.angle_alpha   90.00
_cell.angle_beta   90.00
_cell.angle_gamma   90.00
#
_symmetry.space_group_name_H-M   'P 1'
#
loop_
_entity.id
_entity.type
_entity.pdbx_description
1 polymer ?
#
loop_
_entity_poly.entity_id
_entity_poly.type
_entity_poly.pdbx_seq_one_letter_code
_entity_poly.pdbx_strand_id
1 'polypeptide(L)'
;MITILRKHSRWLMIVIAILAMPFCLYFVRTDWMSALRSNTAGKLYGRDISTIEIERGGRLFQLARNLGMSEFLTELLGQWHPQRAKTQSEAEREAGQEFAIDLMILRHEAEALGIRPTTTEIAAVVTKIRAFRSDAGSFDLKKYNDIVQNALGPLGFTEAQIEELAGDQIRLDRVKELLSAGVTVSQAESKTTFEQVYSKFEVSVVRFKTSDVANEVKISDDEIAKYYEGAKEQLESEEKRKVQFVAMTLSEAEKKLTGKERIDALQRLSDKANDVAQALAEKNADFAVVAGKFQLAVKTTGDFSQAAPDPELKQDSQLIQSAFQLSNDEPTSEPIQGADGFYILHLAGIIPARPLTLEEAKPKIVEALKARKERELLTIRAANVAHDLGEALKAGDTIAKAAQKLNLKLEKLPPFSLAEELERKASSAPETIPDLPMIKNAVADLHANEVADPIPTSDGAVVAVVEKRDPPDPAQAGTNRASLDERILRGKRAMMFSEWLQERRRVAGLQATVPS
;
A
#
# COMPACT_ATOMS: atom_id res chain seq x y z
N MET A 1 48.86 3.00 56.53
CA MET A 1 47.41 2.89 56.19
C MET A 1 46.96 1.51 55.72
N ILE A 2 47.79 0.72 55.07
CA ILE A 2 47.43 -0.59 54.53
C ILE A 2 47.22 -1.67 55.63
N THR A 3 47.88 -1.55 56.78
CA THR A 3 47.79 -2.51 57.87
C THR A 3 46.45 -2.44 58.65
N ILE A 4 45.80 -1.30 58.70
CA ILE A 4 44.48 -1.11 59.36
C ILE A 4 43.37 -1.73 58.51
N LEU A 5 43.43 -1.61 57.18
CA LEU A 5 42.51 -2.24 56.25
C LEU A 5 42.57 -3.76 56.29
N ARG A 6 43.75 -4.36 56.54
CA ARG A 6 43.92 -5.82 56.62
C ARG A 6 43.35 -6.40 57.91
N LYS A 7 43.34 -5.63 59.02
CA LYS A 7 42.83 -6.08 60.31
C LYS A 7 41.30 -6.10 60.39
N HIS A 8 40.62 -5.29 59.54
CA HIS A 8 39.15 -5.17 59.50
C HIS A 8 38.55 -5.65 58.18
N SER A 9 39.28 -6.44 57.37
CA SER A 9 38.86 -6.87 56.03
C SER A 9 37.54 -7.63 56.03
N ARG A 10 37.29 -8.46 57.07
CA ARG A 10 36.03 -9.18 57.21
C ARG A 10 34.83 -8.26 57.50
N TRP A 11 35.03 -7.22 58.30
CA TRP A 11 34.01 -6.23 58.62
C TRP A 11 33.75 -5.28 57.43
N LEU A 12 34.83 -4.91 56.69
CA LEU A 12 34.72 -4.12 55.48
C LEU A 12 34.01 -4.88 54.34
N MET A 13 34.21 -6.19 54.23
CA MET A 13 33.47 -7.05 53.28
C MET A 13 31.99 -7.10 53.60
N ILE A 14 31.58 -7.14 54.89
CA ILE A 14 30.21 -7.14 55.31
C ILE A 14 29.55 -5.77 54.99
N VAL A 15 30.24 -4.65 55.21
CA VAL A 15 29.77 -3.32 54.89
C VAL A 15 29.64 -3.12 53.36
N ILE A 16 30.59 -3.60 52.59
CA ILE A 16 30.50 -3.57 51.13
C ILE A 16 29.36 -4.46 50.61
N ALA A 17 29.15 -5.63 51.20
CA ALA A 17 28.05 -6.52 50.85
C ALA A 17 26.69 -5.88 51.16
N ILE A 18 26.56 -5.21 52.34
CA ILE A 18 25.33 -4.49 52.71
C ILE A 18 25.07 -3.27 51.80
N LEU A 19 26.13 -2.57 51.36
CA LEU A 19 26.00 -1.45 50.41
C LEU A 19 25.76 -1.91 48.98
N ALA A 20 26.36 -3.03 48.55
CA ALA A 20 26.19 -3.60 47.22
C ALA A 20 24.82 -4.30 47.03
N MET A 21 24.24 -4.84 48.09
CA MET A 21 22.95 -5.56 48.04
C MET A 21 21.79 -4.68 47.55
N PRO A 22 21.53 -3.47 48.07
CA PRO A 22 20.50 -2.58 47.50
C PRO A 22 20.82 -2.14 46.07
N PHE A 23 22.09 -1.99 45.71
CA PHE A 23 22.51 -1.62 44.37
C PHE A 23 22.28 -2.76 43.38
N CYS A 24 22.64 -4.00 43.74
CA CYS A 24 22.31 -5.19 42.96
C CYS A 24 20.78 -5.41 42.87
N LEU A 25 20.04 -5.22 43.95
CA LEU A 25 18.58 -5.32 43.97
C LEU A 25 17.92 -4.21 43.14
N TYR A 26 18.49 -3.00 43.08
CA TYR A 26 18.01 -1.93 42.25
C TYR A 26 18.19 -2.23 40.77
N PHE A 27 19.37 -2.70 40.34
CA PHE A 27 19.64 -3.10 38.96
C PHE A 27 18.87 -4.35 38.55
N VAL A 28 18.82 -5.37 39.42
CA VAL A 28 18.01 -6.57 39.16
C VAL A 28 16.51 -6.27 39.12
N ARG A 29 16.05 -5.28 39.88
CA ARG A 29 14.61 -4.94 39.95
C ARG A 29 14.16 -4.11 38.75
N THR A 30 15.02 -3.31 38.12
CA THR A 30 14.69 -2.55 36.90
C THR A 30 14.76 -3.43 35.64
N ASP A 31 15.79 -4.26 35.49
CA ASP A 31 15.93 -5.09 34.29
C ASP A 31 15.11 -6.39 34.34
N TRP A 32 14.97 -7.02 35.53
CA TRP A 32 14.16 -8.22 35.64
C TRP A 32 12.65 -7.94 35.63
N MET A 33 12.16 -6.86 36.23
CA MET A 33 10.73 -6.53 36.15
C MET A 33 10.34 -5.93 34.78
N SER A 34 11.26 -5.36 34.01
CA SER A 34 11.03 -5.05 32.60
C SER A 34 11.12 -6.29 31.70
N ALA A 35 11.97 -7.27 32.04
CA ALA A 35 12.03 -8.58 31.38
C ALA A 35 10.87 -9.51 31.75
N LEU A 36 10.24 -9.31 32.92
CA LEU A 36 9.01 -10.00 33.37
C LEU A 36 7.72 -9.25 33.01
N ARG A 37 7.78 -8.00 32.55
CA ARG A 37 6.69 -7.40 31.81
C ARG A 37 6.63 -8.16 30.49
N SER A 38 5.68 -9.10 30.45
CA SER A 38 5.45 -10.03 29.38
C SER A 38 5.60 -9.31 28.02
N ASN A 39 6.64 -9.69 27.29
CA ASN A 39 6.82 -9.40 25.87
C ASN A 39 5.73 -10.14 25.07
N THR A 40 4.52 -10.21 25.63
CA THR A 40 3.38 -10.95 25.11
C THR A 40 2.62 -10.03 24.17
N ALA A 41 2.65 -10.35 22.91
CA ALA A 41 1.91 -9.64 21.87
C ALA A 41 0.42 -10.04 21.84
N GLY A 42 0.07 -11.17 22.44
CA GLY A 42 -1.29 -11.70 22.50
C GLY A 42 -1.36 -13.16 22.89
N LYS A 43 -2.54 -13.77 22.72
CA LYS A 43 -2.75 -15.22 22.91
C LYS A 43 -3.27 -15.84 21.62
N LEU A 44 -2.81 -17.06 21.34
CA LEU A 44 -3.25 -17.87 20.22
C LEU A 44 -3.38 -19.32 20.70
N TYR A 45 -4.55 -19.94 20.53
CA TYR A 45 -4.87 -21.27 21.07
C TYR A 45 -4.59 -21.40 22.57
N GLY A 46 -4.82 -20.32 23.35
CA GLY A 46 -4.55 -20.27 24.78
C GLY A 46 -3.07 -20.14 25.17
N ARG A 47 -2.13 -20.13 24.21
CA ARG A 47 -0.69 -19.91 24.40
C ARG A 47 -0.35 -18.43 24.26
N ASP A 48 0.47 -17.91 25.15
CA ASP A 48 1.03 -16.56 25.00
C ASP A 48 2.00 -16.51 23.83
N ILE A 49 1.84 -15.49 22.97
CA ILE A 49 2.72 -15.20 21.83
C ILE A 49 3.61 -14.02 22.19
N SER A 50 4.91 -14.16 21.99
CA SER A 50 5.85 -13.08 22.23
C SER A 50 5.93 -12.12 21.02
N THR A 51 6.34 -10.86 21.28
CA THR A 51 6.64 -9.89 20.22
C THR A 51 7.75 -10.40 19.30
N ILE A 52 8.71 -11.15 19.83
CA ILE A 52 9.79 -11.77 19.05
C ILE A 52 9.26 -12.79 18.03
N GLU A 53 8.23 -13.56 18.39
CA GLU A 53 7.60 -14.51 17.44
C GLU A 53 6.90 -13.77 16.30
N ILE A 54 6.21 -12.66 16.61
CA ILE A 54 5.59 -11.79 15.59
C ILE A 54 6.64 -11.16 14.68
N GLU A 55 7.71 -10.60 15.26
CA GLU A 55 8.82 -9.99 14.50
C GLU A 55 9.51 -11.02 13.59
N ARG A 56 9.73 -12.23 14.10
CA ARG A 56 10.28 -13.33 13.29
C ARG A 56 9.37 -13.67 12.11
N GLY A 57 8.06 -13.74 12.32
CA GLY A 57 7.08 -13.95 11.24
C GLY A 57 7.09 -12.79 10.23
N GLY A 58 7.17 -11.54 10.71
CA GLY A 58 7.32 -10.35 9.86
C GLY A 58 8.61 -10.38 9.01
N ARG A 59 9.70 -10.91 9.54
CA ARG A 59 10.94 -11.13 8.75
C ARG A 59 10.74 -12.20 7.68
N LEU A 60 10.02 -13.28 7.98
CA LEU A 60 9.67 -14.29 6.97
C LEU A 60 8.77 -13.72 5.86
N PHE A 61 7.85 -12.80 6.19
CA PHE A 61 7.08 -12.05 5.20
C PHE A 61 7.97 -11.26 4.24
N GLN A 62 8.95 -10.51 4.77
CA GLN A 62 9.91 -9.77 3.95
C GLN A 62 10.75 -10.71 3.06
N LEU A 63 11.19 -11.85 3.61
CA LEU A 63 11.92 -12.86 2.85
C LEU A 63 11.07 -13.43 1.71
N ALA A 64 9.82 -13.80 1.97
CA ALA A 64 8.90 -14.31 0.95
C ALA A 64 8.66 -13.29 -0.18
N ARG A 65 8.56 -12.00 0.15
CA ARG A 65 8.51 -10.91 -0.86
C ARG A 65 9.76 -10.84 -1.71
N ASN A 66 10.94 -10.86 -1.09
CA ASN A 66 12.22 -10.80 -1.79
C ASN A 66 12.43 -12.01 -2.70
N LEU A 67 11.91 -13.17 -2.31
CA LEU A 67 11.93 -14.40 -3.11
C LEU A 67 10.85 -14.45 -4.21
N GLY A 68 9.95 -13.47 -4.27
CA GLY A 68 8.86 -13.41 -5.23
C GLY A 68 7.79 -14.49 -5.02
N MET A 69 7.56 -14.91 -3.76
CA MET A 69 6.53 -15.89 -3.37
C MET A 69 5.15 -15.20 -3.24
N SER A 70 4.77 -14.42 -4.26
CA SER A 70 3.56 -13.58 -4.21
C SER A 70 2.27 -14.39 -4.06
N GLU A 71 2.19 -15.57 -4.67
CA GLU A 71 1.01 -16.45 -4.56
C GLU A 71 0.83 -16.93 -3.11
N PHE A 72 1.90 -17.42 -2.49
CA PHE A 72 1.90 -17.81 -1.07
C PHE A 72 1.44 -16.69 -0.15
N LEU A 73 1.97 -15.48 -0.36
CA LEU A 73 1.60 -14.30 0.43
C LEU A 73 0.14 -13.92 0.23
N THR A 74 -0.33 -13.90 -1.03
CA THR A 74 -1.72 -13.56 -1.34
C THR A 74 -2.71 -14.58 -0.79
N GLU A 75 -2.36 -15.87 -0.84
CA GLU A 75 -3.22 -16.93 -0.31
C GLU A 75 -3.33 -16.90 1.20
N LEU A 76 -2.21 -16.66 1.90
CA LEU A 76 -2.20 -16.62 3.37
C LEU A 76 -2.83 -15.34 3.93
N LEU A 77 -2.54 -14.18 3.34
CA LEU A 77 -3.13 -12.90 3.77
C LEU A 77 -4.57 -12.70 3.27
N GLY A 78 -4.99 -13.41 2.21
CA GLY A 78 -6.30 -13.24 1.61
C GLY A 78 -6.53 -11.80 1.11
N GLN A 79 -7.74 -11.28 1.35
CA GLN A 79 -8.12 -9.88 1.02
C GLN A 79 -7.79 -8.92 2.17
N TRP A 80 -6.60 -9.09 2.76
CA TRP A 80 -6.19 -8.18 3.83
C TRP A 80 -5.93 -6.77 3.27
N HIS A 81 -6.45 -5.76 3.99
CA HIS A 81 -6.25 -4.35 3.67
C HIS A 81 -5.75 -3.64 4.93
N PRO A 82 -4.75 -2.76 4.81
CA PRO A 82 -4.24 -2.00 5.95
C PRO A 82 -5.36 -1.12 6.52
N GLN A 83 -5.70 -1.33 7.79
CA GLN A 83 -6.81 -0.61 8.42
C GLN A 83 -6.37 0.67 9.11
N ARG A 84 -5.12 0.75 9.56
CA ARG A 84 -4.58 1.85 10.37
C ARG A 84 -3.36 2.52 9.76
N ALA A 85 -2.76 1.94 8.74
CA ALA A 85 -1.54 2.45 8.13
C ALA A 85 -1.77 3.78 7.43
N LYS A 86 -1.01 4.79 7.80
CA LYS A 86 -0.98 6.11 7.15
C LYS A 86 0.15 6.20 6.13
N THR A 87 1.13 5.32 6.23
CA THR A 87 2.30 5.26 5.35
C THR A 87 2.49 3.86 4.78
N GLN A 88 3.22 3.76 3.68
CA GLN A 88 3.53 2.47 3.07
C GLN A 88 4.34 1.56 4.01
N SER A 89 5.26 2.13 4.79
CA SER A 89 6.05 1.37 5.77
C SER A 89 5.22 0.81 6.93
N GLU A 90 4.21 1.57 7.39
CA GLU A 90 3.24 1.08 8.37
C GLU A 90 2.38 -0.05 7.80
N ALA A 91 1.89 0.09 6.56
CA ALA A 91 1.15 -0.95 5.87
C ALA A 91 1.95 -2.25 5.72
N GLU A 92 3.22 -2.16 5.38
CA GLU A 92 4.11 -3.32 5.28
C GLU A 92 4.36 -3.98 6.64
N ARG A 93 4.48 -3.20 7.70
CA ARG A 93 4.62 -3.71 9.06
C ARG A 93 3.34 -4.42 9.53
N GLU A 94 2.17 -3.81 9.30
CA GLU A 94 0.88 -4.44 9.61
C GLU A 94 0.70 -5.75 8.83
N ALA A 95 1.02 -5.78 7.52
CA ALA A 95 0.97 -6.98 6.71
C ALA A 95 1.90 -8.08 7.25
N GLY A 96 3.10 -7.72 7.68
CA GLY A 96 4.04 -8.66 8.28
C GLY A 96 3.55 -9.24 9.60
N GLN A 97 2.86 -8.46 10.42
CA GLN A 97 2.26 -8.92 11.69
C GLN A 97 1.09 -9.88 11.43
N GLU A 98 0.21 -9.53 10.50
CA GLU A 98 -0.93 -10.35 10.12
C GLU A 98 -0.48 -11.68 9.51
N PHE A 99 0.50 -11.62 8.60
CA PHE A 99 1.14 -12.81 8.06
C PHE A 99 1.74 -13.71 9.14
N ALA A 100 2.40 -13.14 10.14
CA ALA A 100 2.99 -13.92 11.24
C ALA A 100 1.93 -14.70 12.02
N ILE A 101 0.77 -14.09 12.27
CA ILE A 101 -0.35 -14.71 12.95
C ILE A 101 -0.92 -15.86 12.12
N ASP A 102 -1.19 -15.62 10.85
CA ASP A 102 -1.74 -16.64 9.95
C ASP A 102 -0.80 -17.80 9.73
N LEU A 103 0.50 -17.51 9.65
CA LEU A 103 1.52 -18.53 9.55
C LEU A 103 1.56 -19.43 10.81
N MET A 104 1.41 -18.85 12.00
CA MET A 104 1.33 -19.62 13.26
C MET A 104 0.06 -20.47 13.28
N ILE A 105 -1.08 -19.96 12.84
CA ILE A 105 -2.32 -20.70 12.71
C ILE A 105 -2.14 -21.87 11.73
N LEU A 106 -1.63 -21.59 10.53
CA LEU A 106 -1.37 -22.62 9.51
C LEU A 106 -0.48 -23.74 10.05
N ARG A 107 0.62 -23.39 10.75
CA ARG A 107 1.54 -24.37 11.35
C ARG A 107 0.88 -25.24 12.40
N HIS A 108 0.10 -24.61 13.30
CA HIS A 108 -0.64 -25.31 14.34
C HIS A 108 -1.64 -26.31 13.76
N GLU A 109 -2.45 -25.86 12.83
CA GLU A 109 -3.47 -26.70 12.18
C GLU A 109 -2.86 -27.79 11.30
N ALA A 110 -1.79 -27.48 10.57
CA ALA A 110 -1.07 -28.47 9.76
C ALA A 110 -0.45 -29.57 10.64
N GLU A 111 0.09 -29.22 11.81
CA GLU A 111 0.61 -30.20 12.77
C GLU A 111 -0.50 -31.08 13.35
N ALA A 112 -1.66 -30.51 13.68
CA ALA A 112 -2.84 -31.23 14.14
C ALA A 112 -3.37 -32.20 13.07
N LEU A 113 -3.24 -31.86 11.79
CA LEU A 113 -3.59 -32.71 10.65
C LEU A 113 -2.49 -33.73 10.30
N GLY A 114 -1.36 -33.75 11.01
CA GLY A 114 -0.23 -34.65 10.75
C GLY A 114 0.59 -34.28 9.51
N ILE A 115 0.48 -33.08 9.01
CA ILE A 115 1.21 -32.60 7.83
C ILE A 115 2.65 -32.24 8.24
N ARG A 116 3.60 -33.07 7.80
CA ARG A 116 5.03 -32.90 8.09
C ARG A 116 5.82 -32.92 6.79
N PRO A 117 6.26 -31.75 6.29
CA PRO A 117 7.11 -31.68 5.11
C PRO A 117 8.43 -32.42 5.32
N THR A 118 8.87 -33.18 4.34
CA THR A 118 10.17 -33.85 4.35
C THR A 118 11.24 -32.95 3.72
N THR A 119 12.52 -33.20 4.04
CA THR A 119 13.67 -32.46 3.46
C THR A 119 13.68 -32.53 1.93
N THR A 120 13.33 -33.67 1.37
CA THR A 120 13.27 -33.85 -0.10
C THR A 120 12.19 -32.97 -0.73
N GLU A 121 11.01 -32.88 -0.10
CA GLU A 121 9.92 -32.04 -0.57
C GLU A 121 10.27 -30.56 -0.46
N ILE A 122 10.88 -30.15 0.67
CA ILE A 122 11.34 -28.78 0.88
C ILE A 122 12.34 -28.40 -0.22
N ALA A 123 13.35 -29.21 -0.48
CA ALA A 123 14.31 -28.97 -1.55
C ALA A 123 13.62 -28.84 -2.93
N ALA A 124 12.63 -29.69 -3.22
CA ALA A 124 11.87 -29.60 -4.47
C ALA A 124 11.08 -28.30 -4.60
N VAL A 125 10.56 -27.74 -3.50
CA VAL A 125 9.88 -26.42 -3.51
C VAL A 125 10.90 -25.29 -3.66
N VAL A 126 12.03 -25.32 -2.96
CA VAL A 126 13.11 -24.32 -3.09
C VAL A 126 13.55 -24.17 -4.55
N THR A 127 13.74 -25.31 -5.28
CA THR A 127 14.13 -25.24 -6.69
C THR A 127 13.06 -24.63 -7.61
N LYS A 128 11.80 -24.54 -7.15
CA LYS A 128 10.71 -23.93 -7.91
C LYS A 128 10.52 -22.44 -7.62
N ILE A 129 11.15 -21.90 -6.59
CA ILE A 129 11.06 -20.48 -6.25
C ILE A 129 11.55 -19.64 -7.43
N ARG A 130 10.73 -18.66 -7.85
CA ARG A 130 10.99 -17.86 -9.06
C ARG A 130 12.33 -17.14 -9.02
N ALA A 131 12.72 -16.63 -7.86
CA ALA A 131 13.99 -15.93 -7.68
C ALA A 131 15.20 -16.79 -8.07
N PHE A 132 15.14 -18.11 -7.91
CA PHE A 132 16.24 -19.05 -8.14
C PHE A 132 16.22 -19.71 -9.53
N ARG A 133 15.31 -19.26 -10.43
CA ARG A 133 15.17 -19.85 -11.76
C ARG A 133 15.87 -19.00 -12.82
N SER A 134 16.44 -19.65 -13.80
CA SER A 134 16.96 -19.02 -15.01
C SER A 134 15.82 -18.48 -15.89
N ASP A 135 16.16 -17.71 -16.91
CA ASP A 135 15.18 -17.20 -17.89
C ASP A 135 14.50 -18.35 -18.68
N ALA A 136 15.19 -19.49 -18.80
CA ALA A 136 14.63 -20.73 -19.37
C ALA A 136 13.68 -21.47 -18.40
N GLY A 137 13.51 -20.98 -17.17
CA GLY A 137 12.60 -21.53 -16.19
C GLY A 137 13.12 -22.74 -15.41
N SER A 138 14.39 -23.16 -15.55
CA SER A 138 15.04 -24.20 -14.76
C SER A 138 15.74 -23.60 -13.54
N PHE A 139 15.96 -24.41 -12.48
CA PHE A 139 16.74 -24.00 -11.31
C PHE A 139 18.18 -23.67 -11.72
N ASP A 140 18.71 -22.57 -11.22
CA ASP A 140 20.06 -22.07 -11.45
C ASP A 140 20.82 -21.97 -10.13
N LEU A 141 21.73 -22.90 -9.91
CA LEU A 141 22.55 -22.97 -8.68
C LEU A 141 23.43 -21.72 -8.48
N LYS A 142 23.94 -21.13 -9.56
CA LYS A 142 24.77 -19.92 -9.48
C LYS A 142 23.92 -18.74 -9.00
N LYS A 143 22.74 -18.57 -9.59
CA LYS A 143 21.79 -17.54 -9.21
C LYS A 143 21.29 -17.72 -7.78
N TYR A 144 21.04 -18.97 -7.36
CA TYR A 144 20.71 -19.29 -5.97
C TYR A 144 21.81 -18.83 -5.01
N ASN A 145 23.05 -19.24 -5.24
CA ASN A 145 24.20 -18.87 -4.39
C ASN A 145 24.41 -17.35 -4.36
N ASP A 146 24.31 -16.68 -5.50
CA ASP A 146 24.45 -15.23 -5.59
C ASP A 146 23.38 -14.49 -4.78
N ILE A 147 22.10 -14.88 -4.94
CA ILE A 147 21.00 -14.28 -4.19
C ILE A 147 21.15 -14.53 -2.69
N VAL A 148 21.45 -15.75 -2.28
CA VAL A 148 21.57 -16.10 -0.86
C VAL A 148 22.74 -15.36 -0.20
N GLN A 149 23.90 -15.31 -0.85
CA GLN A 149 25.11 -14.73 -0.26
C GLN A 149 25.16 -13.22 -0.40
N ASN A 150 24.79 -12.67 -1.56
CA ASN A 150 25.04 -11.27 -1.90
C ASN A 150 23.79 -10.38 -1.75
N ALA A 151 22.58 -10.94 -1.87
CA ALA A 151 21.35 -10.16 -1.72
C ALA A 151 20.68 -10.38 -0.35
N LEU A 152 20.52 -11.61 0.10
CA LEU A 152 19.80 -11.95 1.32
C LEU A 152 20.70 -11.97 2.57
N GLY A 153 21.94 -12.45 2.44
CA GLY A 153 22.91 -12.51 3.55
C GLY A 153 23.15 -11.16 4.23
N PRO A 154 23.42 -10.07 3.49
CA PRO A 154 23.59 -8.73 4.06
C PRO A 154 22.34 -8.21 4.81
N LEU A 155 21.15 -8.68 4.42
CA LEU A 155 19.88 -8.38 5.12
C LEU A 155 19.63 -9.28 6.34
N GLY A 156 20.57 -10.19 6.64
CA GLY A 156 20.50 -11.12 7.77
C GLY A 156 19.53 -12.28 7.58
N PHE A 157 19.23 -12.67 6.35
CA PHE A 157 18.48 -13.88 6.04
C PHE A 157 19.40 -15.09 5.86
N THR A 158 18.86 -16.27 6.16
CA THR A 158 19.59 -17.54 6.14
C THR A 158 18.93 -18.58 5.24
N GLU A 159 19.68 -19.57 4.77
CA GLU A 159 19.13 -20.71 4.01
C GLU A 159 18.05 -21.45 4.81
N ALA A 160 18.26 -21.63 6.12
CA ALA A 160 17.26 -22.27 6.98
C ALA A 160 15.88 -21.55 6.97
N GLN A 161 15.85 -20.23 6.82
CA GLN A 161 14.61 -19.48 6.71
C GLN A 161 13.96 -19.66 5.33
N ILE A 162 14.73 -19.85 4.27
CA ILE A 162 14.21 -20.21 2.93
C ILE A 162 13.58 -21.60 2.98
N GLU A 163 14.23 -22.57 3.60
CA GLU A 163 13.70 -23.92 3.80
C GLU A 163 12.44 -23.91 4.68
N GLU A 164 12.42 -23.06 5.73
CA GLU A 164 11.26 -22.85 6.60
C GLU A 164 10.05 -22.38 5.79
N LEU A 165 10.21 -21.34 4.95
CA LEU A 165 9.16 -20.86 4.05
C LEU A 165 8.70 -21.90 3.03
N ALA A 166 9.63 -22.65 2.45
CA ALA A 166 9.30 -23.74 1.53
C ALA A 166 8.49 -24.83 2.24
N GLY A 167 8.82 -25.15 3.50
CA GLY A 167 8.04 -26.05 4.32
C GLY A 167 6.63 -25.51 4.62
N ASP A 168 6.48 -24.22 4.83
CA ASP A 168 5.18 -23.57 5.05
C ASP A 168 4.33 -23.54 3.77
N GLN A 169 4.95 -23.33 2.61
CA GLN A 169 4.27 -23.50 1.33
C GLN A 169 3.68 -24.93 1.18
N ILE A 170 4.44 -25.96 1.53
CA ILE A 170 3.95 -27.35 1.47
C ILE A 170 2.78 -27.55 2.45
N ARG A 171 2.84 -26.97 3.66
CA ARG A 171 1.74 -27.02 4.61
C ARG A 171 0.48 -26.37 4.05
N LEU A 172 0.61 -25.18 3.48
CA LEU A 172 -0.48 -24.46 2.84
C LEU A 172 -1.12 -25.31 1.73
N ASP A 173 -0.30 -25.80 0.80
CA ASP A 173 -0.77 -26.58 -0.35
C ASP A 173 -1.52 -27.84 0.09
N ARG A 174 -1.01 -28.58 1.08
CA ARG A 174 -1.65 -29.78 1.61
C ARG A 174 -2.92 -29.51 2.40
N VAL A 175 -2.95 -28.45 3.21
CA VAL A 175 -4.18 -28.02 3.90
C VAL A 175 -5.24 -27.68 2.86
N LYS A 176 -4.90 -26.92 1.83
CA LYS A 176 -5.82 -26.59 0.72
C LYS A 176 -6.30 -27.83 -0.02
N GLU A 177 -5.42 -28.78 -0.29
CA GLU A 177 -5.77 -30.04 -0.94
C GLU A 177 -6.75 -30.85 -0.09
N LEU A 178 -6.51 -30.98 1.21
CA LEU A 178 -7.41 -31.68 2.13
C LEU A 178 -8.78 -30.99 2.22
N LEU A 179 -8.81 -29.67 2.38
CA LEU A 179 -10.05 -28.90 2.45
C LEU A 179 -10.87 -29.00 1.17
N SER A 180 -10.20 -29.08 0.04
CA SER A 180 -10.83 -29.06 -1.27
C SER A 180 -10.94 -30.44 -1.95
N ALA A 181 -10.69 -31.54 -1.24
CA ALA A 181 -10.69 -32.90 -1.83
C ALA A 181 -12.02 -33.27 -2.50
N GLY A 182 -13.15 -32.71 -2.03
CA GLY A 182 -14.47 -32.94 -2.63
C GLY A 182 -14.94 -31.84 -3.59
N VAL A 183 -14.14 -30.82 -3.83
CA VAL A 183 -14.54 -29.67 -4.67
C VAL A 183 -14.32 -29.98 -6.14
N THR A 184 -15.39 -29.91 -6.88
CA THR A 184 -15.40 -30.15 -8.33
C THR A 184 -16.11 -29.00 -9.05
N VAL A 185 -15.90 -28.89 -10.35
CA VAL A 185 -16.68 -28.04 -11.25
C VAL A 185 -17.68 -28.94 -11.97
N SER A 186 -18.98 -28.68 -11.77
CA SER A 186 -20.01 -29.47 -12.47
C SER A 186 -20.07 -29.07 -13.94
N GLN A 187 -20.57 -29.97 -14.79
CA GLN A 187 -20.74 -29.69 -16.23
C GLN A 187 -21.68 -28.48 -16.46
N ALA A 188 -22.73 -28.36 -15.63
CA ALA A 188 -23.67 -27.26 -15.73
C ALA A 188 -22.99 -25.91 -15.40
N GLU A 189 -22.23 -25.87 -14.30
CA GLU A 189 -21.46 -24.69 -13.90
C GLU A 189 -20.42 -24.32 -14.95
N SER A 190 -19.62 -25.29 -15.41
CA SER A 190 -18.64 -25.09 -16.47
C SER A 190 -19.28 -24.49 -17.73
N LYS A 191 -20.45 -25.03 -18.15
CA LYS A 191 -21.19 -24.54 -19.31
C LYS A 191 -21.69 -23.11 -19.09
N THR A 192 -22.37 -22.86 -17.96
CA THR A 192 -22.94 -21.53 -17.65
C THR A 192 -21.84 -20.47 -17.54
N THR A 193 -20.76 -20.76 -16.83
CA THR A 193 -19.64 -19.82 -16.70
C THR A 193 -18.94 -19.59 -18.04
N PHE A 194 -18.80 -20.64 -18.88
CA PHE A 194 -18.25 -20.50 -20.21
C PHE A 194 -19.11 -19.59 -21.09
N GLU A 195 -20.42 -19.80 -21.10
CA GLU A 195 -21.36 -18.94 -21.82
C GLU A 195 -21.33 -17.51 -21.30
N GLN A 196 -21.24 -17.31 -19.99
CA GLN A 196 -21.15 -15.98 -19.39
C GLN A 196 -19.86 -15.24 -19.80
N VAL A 197 -18.72 -15.91 -19.72
CA VAL A 197 -17.39 -15.32 -19.92
C VAL A 197 -17.08 -15.10 -21.40
N TYR A 198 -17.44 -16.04 -22.29
CA TYR A 198 -17.08 -16.00 -23.70
C TYR A 198 -18.19 -15.50 -24.63
N SER A 199 -19.41 -15.19 -24.11
CA SER A 199 -20.41 -14.49 -24.92
C SER A 199 -19.89 -13.15 -25.38
N LYS A 200 -20.29 -12.73 -26.59
CA LYS A 200 -20.01 -11.39 -27.11
C LYS A 200 -21.14 -10.45 -26.79
N PHE A 201 -20.81 -9.36 -26.16
CA PHE A 201 -21.72 -8.29 -25.81
C PHE A 201 -21.64 -7.16 -26.83
N GLU A 202 -22.78 -6.72 -27.35
CA GLU A 202 -22.96 -5.44 -27.97
C GLU A 202 -23.66 -4.53 -26.97
N VAL A 203 -23.01 -3.46 -26.57
CA VAL A 203 -23.46 -2.56 -25.50
C VAL A 203 -23.47 -1.14 -26.02
N SER A 204 -24.55 -0.44 -25.74
CA SER A 204 -24.64 1.01 -25.89
C SER A 204 -24.67 1.68 -24.53
N VAL A 205 -24.06 2.84 -24.40
CA VAL A 205 -23.99 3.59 -23.15
C VAL A 205 -24.54 5.01 -23.30
N VAL A 206 -25.10 5.51 -22.20
CA VAL A 206 -25.42 6.93 -22.03
C VAL A 206 -24.47 7.48 -20.97
N ARG A 207 -23.73 8.51 -21.33
CA ARG A 207 -22.75 9.15 -20.43
C ARG A 207 -23.33 10.42 -19.83
N PHE A 208 -23.17 10.57 -18.53
CA PHE A 208 -23.53 11.76 -17.76
C PHE A 208 -22.25 12.35 -17.17
N LYS A 209 -22.00 13.62 -17.45
CA LYS A 209 -20.85 14.34 -16.89
C LYS A 209 -21.29 15.25 -15.76
N THR A 210 -20.44 15.45 -14.78
CA THR A 210 -20.68 16.44 -13.69
C THR A 210 -20.91 17.83 -14.23
N SER A 211 -20.25 18.19 -15.34
CA SER A 211 -20.47 19.46 -16.06
C SER A 211 -21.93 19.69 -16.53
N ASP A 212 -22.67 18.60 -16.80
CA ASP A 212 -24.04 18.68 -17.33
C ASP A 212 -25.04 19.18 -16.27
N VAL A 213 -24.72 19.01 -14.99
CA VAL A 213 -25.53 19.41 -13.83
C VAL A 213 -24.95 20.60 -13.06
N ALA A 214 -23.74 21.05 -13.39
CA ALA A 214 -23.01 22.07 -12.64
C ALA A 214 -23.78 23.40 -12.48
N ASN A 215 -24.58 23.78 -13.48
CA ASN A 215 -25.39 25.01 -13.46
C ASN A 215 -26.70 24.87 -12.69
N GLU A 216 -27.12 23.66 -12.35
CA GLU A 216 -28.36 23.39 -11.62
C GLU A 216 -28.15 23.41 -10.10
N VAL A 217 -26.87 23.23 -9.68
CA VAL A 217 -26.49 23.19 -8.28
C VAL A 217 -26.39 24.59 -7.70
N LYS A 218 -27.23 24.88 -6.70
CA LYS A 218 -27.20 26.09 -5.89
C LYS A 218 -26.82 25.75 -4.46
N ILE A 219 -25.96 26.56 -3.87
CA ILE A 219 -25.48 26.42 -2.50
C ILE A 219 -25.92 27.66 -1.75
N SER A 220 -26.63 27.48 -0.63
CA SER A 220 -27.05 28.56 0.25
C SER A 220 -26.01 28.85 1.32
N ASP A 221 -26.04 30.07 1.85
CA ASP A 221 -25.16 30.46 2.97
C ASP A 221 -25.46 29.63 4.23
N ASP A 222 -26.71 29.20 4.45
CA ASP A 222 -27.08 28.31 5.56
C ASP A 222 -26.41 26.93 5.45
N GLU A 223 -26.30 26.38 4.24
CA GLU A 223 -25.59 25.11 4.02
C GLU A 223 -24.10 25.25 4.26
N ILE A 224 -23.52 26.38 3.87
CA ILE A 224 -22.09 26.70 4.12
C ILE A 224 -21.86 26.78 5.63
N ALA A 225 -22.71 27.52 6.36
CA ALA A 225 -22.60 27.67 7.80
C ALA A 225 -22.74 26.31 8.52
N LYS A 226 -23.74 25.50 8.12
CA LYS A 226 -23.95 24.17 8.70
C LYS A 226 -22.80 23.22 8.43
N TYR A 227 -22.23 23.25 7.23
CA TYR A 227 -21.06 22.43 6.88
C TYR A 227 -19.84 22.86 7.72
N TYR A 228 -19.62 24.18 7.84
CA TYR A 228 -18.52 24.74 8.62
C TYR A 228 -18.59 24.29 10.09
N GLU A 229 -19.75 24.39 10.74
CA GLU A 229 -19.90 23.96 12.13
C GLU A 229 -19.66 22.44 12.31
N GLY A 230 -20.04 21.62 11.32
CA GLY A 230 -19.79 20.18 11.38
C GLY A 230 -18.37 19.74 11.04
N ALA A 231 -17.59 20.57 10.34
CA ALA A 231 -16.26 20.24 9.85
C ALA A 231 -15.16 21.18 10.40
N LYS A 232 -15.49 22.05 11.35
CA LYS A 232 -14.60 23.13 11.85
C LYS A 232 -13.23 22.63 12.31
N GLU A 233 -13.17 21.47 12.96
CA GLU A 233 -11.93 20.86 13.42
C GLU A 233 -11.06 20.29 12.29
N GLN A 234 -11.66 20.08 11.12
CA GLN A 234 -10.98 19.54 9.93
C GLN A 234 -10.60 20.64 8.92
N LEU A 235 -11.19 21.83 9.08
CA LEU A 235 -10.96 22.98 8.22
C LEU A 235 -9.82 23.83 8.79
N GLU A 236 -8.60 23.37 8.56
CA GLU A 236 -7.39 24.07 9.00
C GLU A 236 -6.66 24.73 7.83
N SER A 237 -5.92 25.78 8.13
CA SER A 237 -4.94 26.34 7.21
C SER A 237 -3.77 25.36 7.07
N GLU A 238 -3.11 25.37 5.93
CA GLU A 238 -1.86 24.64 5.81
C GLU A 238 -0.77 25.26 6.69
N GLU A 239 0.06 24.41 7.32
CA GLU A 239 1.30 24.87 7.90
C GLU A 239 2.16 25.48 6.81
N LYS A 240 2.72 26.68 7.07
CA LYS A 240 3.65 27.32 6.16
C LYS A 240 5.03 27.46 6.79
N ARG A 241 6.02 27.37 5.94
CA ARG A 241 7.41 27.52 6.33
C ARG A 241 8.10 28.59 5.52
N LYS A 242 9.06 29.22 6.13
CA LYS A 242 10.01 30.10 5.49
C LYS A 242 11.39 29.60 5.80
N VAL A 243 12.21 29.37 4.77
CA VAL A 243 13.58 28.87 4.93
C VAL A 243 14.58 29.75 4.23
N GLN A 244 15.77 29.83 4.79
CA GLN A 244 16.97 30.25 4.08
C GLN A 244 17.68 29.02 3.55
N PHE A 245 18.38 29.16 2.45
CA PHE A 245 19.16 28.05 1.94
C PHE A 245 20.39 28.50 1.17
N VAL A 246 21.37 27.64 1.13
CA VAL A 246 22.54 27.74 0.26
C VAL A 246 22.54 26.59 -0.72
N ALA A 247 22.97 26.86 -1.95
CA ALA A 247 23.05 25.88 -3.03
C ALA A 247 24.49 25.77 -3.52
N MET A 248 24.99 24.56 -3.54
CA MET A 248 26.29 24.18 -4.09
C MET A 248 26.04 23.32 -5.33
N THR A 249 25.86 23.96 -6.48
CA THR A 249 25.41 23.31 -7.71
C THR A 249 26.53 23.29 -8.76
N LEU A 250 26.44 22.33 -9.66
CA LEU A 250 27.31 22.25 -10.83
C LEU A 250 27.20 23.52 -11.67
N SER A 251 28.31 24.02 -12.15
CA SER A 251 28.34 25.09 -13.15
C SER A 251 27.72 24.63 -14.47
N GLU A 252 27.33 25.56 -15.32
CA GLU A 252 26.74 25.25 -16.65
C GLU A 252 27.67 24.41 -17.55
N ALA A 253 28.98 24.50 -17.35
CA ALA A 253 29.96 23.63 -18.00
C ALA A 253 29.95 22.21 -17.40
N GLU A 254 29.89 22.11 -16.06
CA GLU A 254 29.91 20.82 -15.35
C GLU A 254 28.60 20.04 -15.47
N LYS A 255 27.46 20.70 -15.68
CA LYS A 255 26.18 20.03 -15.98
C LYS A 255 26.23 19.18 -17.26
N LYS A 256 27.12 19.50 -18.20
CA LYS A 256 27.31 18.75 -19.44
C LYS A 256 28.24 17.56 -19.30
N LEU A 257 28.93 17.42 -18.18
CA LEU A 257 29.82 16.28 -17.90
C LEU A 257 29.03 14.99 -17.73
N THR A 258 29.63 13.88 -18.11
CA THR A 258 29.08 12.54 -17.98
C THR A 258 30.08 11.58 -17.38
N GLY A 259 29.61 10.44 -16.90
CA GLY A 259 30.47 9.39 -16.34
C GLY A 259 31.31 9.85 -15.15
N LYS A 260 32.59 9.48 -15.14
CA LYS A 260 33.48 9.74 -14.01
C LYS A 260 33.68 11.21 -13.68
N GLU A 261 33.82 12.07 -14.69
CA GLU A 261 34.04 13.51 -14.50
C GLU A 261 32.86 14.18 -13.79
N ARG A 262 31.61 13.78 -14.08
CA ARG A 262 30.43 14.26 -13.37
C ARG A 262 30.41 13.76 -11.91
N ILE A 263 30.79 12.51 -11.68
CA ILE A 263 30.88 11.94 -10.33
C ILE A 263 31.92 12.70 -9.50
N ASP A 264 33.12 12.95 -10.06
CA ASP A 264 34.19 13.68 -9.39
C ASP A 264 33.78 15.14 -9.07
N ALA A 265 33.00 15.77 -9.96
CA ALA A 265 32.48 17.12 -9.73
C ALA A 265 31.43 17.12 -8.60
N LEU A 266 30.49 16.17 -8.58
CA LEU A 266 29.51 16.01 -7.50
C LEU A 266 30.18 15.67 -6.17
N GLN A 267 31.22 14.85 -6.18
CA GLN A 267 31.96 14.54 -4.94
C GLN A 267 32.60 15.78 -4.33
N ARG A 268 33.22 16.65 -5.13
CA ARG A 268 33.77 17.94 -4.64
C ARG A 268 32.67 18.82 -4.01
N LEU A 269 31.48 18.85 -4.60
CA LEU A 269 30.36 19.60 -4.05
C LEU A 269 29.85 18.97 -2.75
N SER A 270 29.82 17.65 -2.66
CA SER A 270 29.50 16.90 -1.44
C SER A 270 30.46 17.21 -0.31
N ASP A 271 31.78 17.16 -0.60
CA ASP A 271 32.81 17.45 0.39
C ASP A 271 32.65 18.89 0.90
N LYS A 272 32.46 19.85 0.00
CA LYS A 272 32.16 21.25 0.37
C LYS A 272 30.89 21.38 1.20
N ALA A 273 29.82 20.66 0.87
CA ALA A 273 28.58 20.68 1.61
C ALA A 273 28.75 20.12 3.03
N ASN A 274 29.55 19.06 3.19
CA ASN A 274 29.87 18.50 4.50
C ASN A 274 30.71 19.48 5.35
N ASP A 275 31.68 20.17 4.75
CA ASP A 275 32.48 21.21 5.45
C ASP A 275 31.59 22.35 5.95
N VAL A 276 30.62 22.79 5.13
CA VAL A 276 29.64 23.82 5.50
C VAL A 276 28.74 23.32 6.64
N ALA A 277 28.23 22.09 6.53
CA ALA A 277 27.38 21.50 7.57
C ALA A 277 28.13 21.36 8.89
N GLN A 278 29.38 20.92 8.86
CA GLN A 278 30.23 20.85 10.05
C GLN A 278 30.44 22.22 10.70
N ALA A 279 30.67 23.26 9.91
CA ALA A 279 30.81 24.65 10.42
C ALA A 279 29.48 25.17 10.98
N LEU A 280 28.34 24.76 10.43
CA LEU A 280 27.01 25.13 10.95
C LEU A 280 26.63 24.35 12.21
N ALA A 281 27.22 23.20 12.46
CA ALA A 281 27.01 22.42 13.68
C ALA A 281 27.77 22.98 14.90
N GLU A 282 28.68 23.98 14.72
CA GLU A 282 29.37 24.65 15.81
C GLU A 282 28.37 25.42 16.68
N LYS A 283 28.65 25.47 17.98
CA LYS A 283 27.77 26.12 18.95
C LYS A 283 27.64 27.65 18.65
N ASN A 284 26.42 28.13 18.47
CA ASN A 284 26.05 29.48 18.08
C ASN A 284 26.54 29.92 16.68
N ALA A 285 26.68 28.98 15.74
CA ALA A 285 26.97 29.30 14.35
C ALA A 285 25.79 30.10 13.74
N ASP A 286 26.09 31.23 13.13
CA ASP A 286 25.12 32.01 12.34
C ASP A 286 25.16 31.52 10.89
N PHE A 287 23.99 31.15 10.35
CA PHE A 287 23.87 30.58 9.00
C PHE A 287 24.45 31.51 7.91
N ALA A 288 24.14 32.80 7.98
CA ALA A 288 24.59 33.76 6.97
C ALA A 288 26.11 34.03 7.08
N VAL A 289 26.63 34.08 8.31
CA VAL A 289 28.07 34.27 8.54
C VAL A 289 28.87 33.07 8.03
N VAL A 290 28.40 31.84 8.32
CA VAL A 290 29.06 30.63 7.83
C VAL A 290 28.98 30.55 6.31
N ALA A 291 27.82 30.77 5.70
CA ALA A 291 27.67 30.82 4.26
C ALA A 291 28.65 31.82 3.61
N GLY A 292 28.80 33.01 4.20
CA GLY A 292 29.74 34.03 3.74
C GLY A 292 31.19 33.58 3.78
N LYS A 293 31.64 32.82 4.79
CA LYS A 293 32.99 32.25 4.87
C LYS A 293 33.29 31.30 3.72
N PHE A 294 32.28 30.53 3.28
CA PHE A 294 32.40 29.62 2.16
C PHE A 294 32.04 30.21 0.80
N GLN A 295 31.83 31.55 0.75
CA GLN A 295 31.47 32.29 -0.46
C GLN A 295 30.19 31.78 -1.11
N LEU A 296 29.19 31.40 -0.28
CA LEU A 296 27.89 30.92 -0.72
C LEU A 296 26.84 32.02 -0.56
N ALA A 297 26.02 32.22 -1.58
CA ALA A 297 24.90 33.16 -1.51
C ALA A 297 23.74 32.52 -0.73
N VAL A 298 23.29 33.22 0.30
CA VAL A 298 22.08 32.81 1.04
C VAL A 298 20.86 33.30 0.26
N LYS A 299 19.97 32.37 -0.10
CA LYS A 299 18.65 32.69 -0.63
C LYS A 299 17.59 32.48 0.45
N THR A 300 16.50 33.25 0.36
CA THR A 300 15.39 33.15 1.30
C THR A 300 14.10 32.95 0.53
N THR A 301 13.31 31.95 0.91
CA THR A 301 11.99 31.69 0.31
C THR A 301 10.94 32.66 0.82
N GLY A 302 9.81 32.77 0.13
CA GLY A 302 8.57 33.26 0.73
C GLY A 302 7.99 32.28 1.76
N ASP A 303 6.81 32.61 2.31
CA ASP A 303 6.04 31.64 3.11
C ASP A 303 5.36 30.63 2.17
N PHE A 304 5.72 29.38 2.25
CA PHE A 304 5.21 28.31 1.39
C PHE A 304 4.65 27.15 2.19
N SER A 305 3.69 26.42 1.60
CA SER A 305 3.16 25.16 2.12
C SER A 305 3.65 23.97 1.30
N GLN A 306 3.39 22.75 1.77
CA GLN A 306 3.71 21.54 1.00
C GLN A 306 2.92 21.47 -0.31
N ALA A 307 1.65 21.90 -0.32
CA ALA A 307 0.81 21.91 -1.52
C ALA A 307 1.15 23.06 -2.49
N ALA A 308 1.67 24.18 -1.97
CA ALA A 308 2.10 25.35 -2.76
C ALA A 308 3.55 25.69 -2.42
N PRO A 309 4.52 24.91 -2.93
CA PRO A 309 5.94 25.10 -2.64
C PRO A 309 6.49 26.36 -3.31
N ASP A 310 7.54 26.92 -2.67
CA ASP A 310 8.27 28.05 -3.25
C ASP A 310 8.89 27.69 -4.59
N PRO A 311 8.85 28.58 -5.61
CA PRO A 311 9.40 28.33 -6.95
C PRO A 311 10.88 27.90 -6.94
N GLU A 312 11.69 28.36 -6.01
CA GLU A 312 13.11 28.03 -5.88
C GLU A 312 13.34 26.58 -5.41
N LEU A 313 12.37 25.97 -4.68
CA LEU A 313 12.43 24.61 -4.16
C LEU A 313 11.56 23.63 -4.93
N LYS A 314 10.63 24.12 -5.76
CA LYS A 314 9.58 23.31 -6.41
C LYS A 314 10.12 22.18 -7.31
N GLN A 315 11.33 22.32 -7.82
CA GLN A 315 11.93 21.34 -8.74
C GLN A 315 12.42 20.07 -8.04
N ASP A 316 12.56 20.11 -6.71
CA ASP A 316 13.06 18.99 -5.91
C ASP A 316 12.17 18.75 -4.69
N SER A 317 11.39 17.68 -4.75
CA SER A 317 10.46 17.29 -3.68
C SER A 317 11.18 16.96 -2.37
N GLN A 318 12.45 16.53 -2.43
CA GLN A 318 13.24 16.21 -1.25
C GLN A 318 13.60 17.48 -0.46
N LEU A 319 13.87 18.60 -1.14
CA LEU A 319 14.09 19.90 -0.48
C LEU A 319 12.84 20.37 0.27
N ILE A 320 11.66 20.19 -0.34
CA ILE A 320 10.38 20.54 0.29
C ILE A 320 10.15 19.68 1.53
N GLN A 321 10.32 18.36 1.43
CA GLN A 321 10.17 17.46 2.57
C GLN A 321 11.12 17.81 3.70
N SER A 322 12.39 18.05 3.39
CA SER A 322 13.39 18.43 4.37
C SER A 322 13.08 19.76 5.04
N ALA A 323 12.57 20.75 4.29
CA ALA A 323 12.13 22.03 4.88
C ALA A 323 11.04 21.86 5.94
N PHE A 324 10.12 20.87 5.73
CA PHE A 324 9.05 20.55 6.69
C PHE A 324 9.47 19.62 7.84
N GLN A 325 10.68 19.05 7.80
CA GLN A 325 11.27 18.31 8.91
C GLN A 325 12.04 19.22 9.89
N LEU A 326 12.47 20.41 9.46
CA LEU A 326 13.18 21.34 10.33
C LEU A 326 12.29 21.76 11.51
N SER A 327 12.90 22.01 12.66
CA SER A 327 12.24 22.47 13.87
C SER A 327 13.04 23.62 14.51
N ASN A 328 12.47 24.25 15.52
CA ASN A 328 13.22 25.28 16.28
C ASN A 328 14.42 24.69 17.05
N ASP A 329 14.37 23.39 17.39
CA ASP A 329 15.46 22.69 18.07
C ASP A 329 16.54 22.24 17.08
N GLU A 330 16.12 21.87 15.86
CA GLU A 330 17.00 21.47 14.76
C GLU A 330 16.69 22.36 13.53
N PRO A 331 17.16 23.62 13.53
CA PRO A 331 16.77 24.58 12.50
C PRO A 331 17.55 24.43 11.19
N THR A 332 18.62 23.63 11.13
CA THR A 332 19.47 23.49 9.95
C THR A 332 19.49 22.03 9.49
N SER A 333 19.32 21.82 8.19
CA SER A 333 19.36 20.46 7.62
C SER A 333 20.79 19.94 7.46
N GLU A 334 20.92 18.63 7.42
CA GLU A 334 22.07 17.98 6.79
C GLU A 334 22.14 18.36 5.29
N PRO A 335 23.29 18.13 4.62
CA PRO A 335 23.41 18.32 3.18
C PRO A 335 22.40 17.45 2.41
N ILE A 336 21.54 18.07 1.62
CA ILE A 336 20.51 17.40 0.82
C ILE A 336 21.00 17.34 -0.62
N GLN A 337 21.07 16.15 -1.17
CA GLN A 337 21.44 15.95 -2.57
C GLN A 337 20.23 16.24 -3.47
N GLY A 338 20.32 17.26 -4.31
CA GLY A 338 19.39 17.54 -5.38
C GLY A 338 19.91 17.08 -6.76
N ALA A 339 19.17 17.40 -7.79
CA ALA A 339 19.49 16.97 -9.16
C ALA A 339 20.86 17.44 -9.67
N ASP A 340 21.30 18.64 -9.31
CA ASP A 340 22.49 19.32 -9.84
C ASP A 340 23.54 19.66 -8.77
N GLY A 341 23.39 19.17 -7.54
CA GLY A 341 24.33 19.48 -6.45
C GLY A 341 23.75 19.24 -5.07
N PHE A 342 24.22 20.02 -4.10
CA PHE A 342 23.84 19.88 -2.70
C PHE A 342 23.25 21.19 -2.16
N TYR A 343 22.32 21.05 -1.24
CA TYR A 343 21.61 22.15 -0.60
C TYR A 343 21.67 21.98 0.92
N ILE A 344 21.74 23.08 1.64
CA ILE A 344 21.54 23.12 3.09
C ILE A 344 20.47 24.16 3.36
N LEU A 345 19.44 23.73 4.08
CA LEU A 345 18.29 24.56 4.46
C LEU A 345 18.43 25.01 5.91
N HIS A 346 17.96 26.21 6.19
CA HIS A 346 17.86 26.76 7.55
C HIS A 346 16.47 27.35 7.76
N LEU A 347 15.82 26.96 8.84
CA LEU A 347 14.48 27.43 9.20
C LEU A 347 14.50 28.90 9.57
N ALA A 348 13.78 29.74 8.84
CA ALA A 348 13.61 31.15 9.14
C ALA A 348 12.28 31.45 9.85
N GLY A 349 11.28 30.60 9.71
CA GLY A 349 10.01 30.76 10.41
C GLY A 349 9.04 29.62 10.13
N ILE A 350 8.15 29.38 11.09
CA ILE A 350 7.03 28.43 11.02
C ILE A 350 5.75 29.21 11.27
N ILE A 351 4.78 29.08 10.38
CA ILE A 351 3.40 29.51 10.57
C ILE A 351 2.58 28.25 10.78
N PRO A 352 2.18 27.94 12.02
CA PRO A 352 1.47 26.69 12.31
C PRO A 352 0.09 26.68 11.65
N ALA A 353 -0.40 25.48 11.35
CA ALA A 353 -1.79 25.29 10.97
C ALA A 353 -2.73 25.82 12.08
N ARG A 354 -3.82 26.44 11.66
CA ARG A 354 -4.88 26.92 12.58
C ARG A 354 -6.25 26.66 11.97
N PRO A 355 -7.28 26.56 12.77
CA PRO A 355 -8.65 26.52 12.25
C PRO A 355 -8.93 27.74 11.36
N LEU A 356 -9.49 27.50 10.20
CA LEU A 356 -9.92 28.56 9.30
C LEU A 356 -11.18 29.25 9.85
N THR A 357 -11.30 30.52 9.64
CA THR A 357 -12.57 31.22 9.84
C THR A 357 -13.57 30.83 8.76
N LEU A 358 -14.88 31.07 8.99
CA LEU A 358 -15.92 30.80 8.00
C LEU A 358 -15.62 31.46 6.64
N GLU A 359 -15.16 32.70 6.64
CA GLU A 359 -14.83 33.44 5.42
C GLU A 359 -13.64 32.81 4.68
N GLU A 360 -12.61 32.37 5.40
CA GLU A 360 -11.44 31.70 4.81
C GLU A 360 -11.78 30.30 4.29
N ALA A 361 -12.68 29.57 5.00
CA ALA A 361 -13.10 28.23 4.62
C ALA A 361 -14.16 28.24 3.51
N LYS A 362 -14.90 29.34 3.33
CA LYS A 362 -16.05 29.44 2.40
C LYS A 362 -15.73 28.94 0.98
N PRO A 363 -14.61 29.30 0.33
CA PRO A 363 -14.30 28.76 -1.01
C PRO A 363 -14.17 27.24 -1.04
N LYS A 364 -13.45 26.66 -0.07
CA LYS A 364 -13.26 25.20 0.05
C LYS A 364 -14.59 24.49 0.33
N ILE A 365 -15.43 25.06 1.19
CA ILE A 365 -16.76 24.51 1.53
C ILE A 365 -17.67 24.54 0.32
N VAL A 366 -17.71 25.66 -0.40
CA VAL A 366 -18.52 25.80 -1.63
C VAL A 366 -18.11 24.78 -2.65
N GLU A 367 -16.82 24.59 -2.90
CA GLU A 367 -16.30 23.59 -3.82
C GLU A 367 -16.71 22.15 -3.39
N ALA A 368 -16.51 21.82 -2.11
CA ALA A 368 -16.88 20.50 -1.57
C ALA A 368 -18.39 20.23 -1.63
N LEU A 369 -19.22 21.21 -1.25
CA LEU A 369 -20.68 21.11 -1.31
C LEU A 369 -21.16 21.00 -2.76
N LYS A 370 -20.58 21.79 -3.66
CA LYS A 370 -20.89 21.76 -5.09
C LYS A 370 -20.60 20.38 -5.68
N ALA A 371 -19.39 19.88 -5.48
CA ALA A 371 -18.99 18.55 -5.97
C ALA A 371 -19.85 17.42 -5.38
N ARG A 372 -20.31 17.54 -4.13
CA ARG A 372 -21.22 16.57 -3.51
C ARG A 372 -22.61 16.61 -4.14
N LYS A 373 -23.20 17.80 -4.27
CA LYS A 373 -24.53 17.97 -4.86
C LYS A 373 -24.56 17.61 -6.34
N GLU A 374 -23.52 17.92 -7.09
CA GLU A 374 -23.38 17.54 -8.50
C GLU A 374 -23.41 16.01 -8.63
N ARG A 375 -22.64 15.29 -7.79
CA ARG A 375 -22.65 13.81 -7.78
C ARG A 375 -23.99 13.23 -7.39
N GLU A 376 -24.65 13.79 -6.37
CA GLU A 376 -25.98 13.36 -5.92
C GLU A 376 -27.04 13.55 -7.02
N LEU A 377 -27.09 14.74 -7.62
CA LEU A 377 -28.03 15.07 -8.69
C LEU A 377 -27.78 14.19 -9.92
N LEU A 378 -26.53 13.96 -10.26
CA LEU A 378 -26.14 13.12 -11.39
C LEU A 378 -26.51 11.66 -11.14
N THR A 379 -26.31 11.15 -9.92
CA THR A 379 -26.71 9.78 -9.54
C THR A 379 -28.22 9.60 -9.67
N ILE A 380 -29.00 10.55 -9.18
CA ILE A 380 -30.47 10.52 -9.30
C ILE A 380 -30.90 10.56 -10.79
N ARG A 381 -30.26 11.43 -11.59
CA ARG A 381 -30.58 11.55 -13.02
C ARG A 381 -30.23 10.27 -13.78
N ALA A 382 -29.06 9.69 -13.52
CA ALA A 382 -28.66 8.43 -14.14
C ALA A 382 -29.58 7.27 -13.74
N ALA A 383 -29.99 7.21 -12.45
CA ALA A 383 -30.93 6.20 -11.97
C ALA A 383 -32.33 6.33 -12.62
N ASN A 384 -32.85 7.55 -12.75
CA ASN A 384 -34.12 7.79 -13.44
C ASN A 384 -34.03 7.37 -14.92
N VAL A 385 -32.95 7.72 -15.60
CA VAL A 385 -32.74 7.32 -16.99
C VAL A 385 -32.61 5.81 -17.14
N ALA A 386 -31.87 5.14 -16.25
CA ALA A 386 -31.77 3.68 -16.26
C ALA A 386 -33.14 3.02 -16.09
N HIS A 387 -33.96 3.54 -15.14
CA HIS A 387 -35.33 3.08 -14.91
C HIS A 387 -36.21 3.28 -16.13
N ASP A 388 -36.27 4.51 -16.68
CA ASP A 388 -37.13 4.86 -17.81
C ASP A 388 -36.76 4.10 -19.08
N LEU A 389 -35.45 3.90 -19.33
CA LEU A 389 -34.99 3.03 -20.41
C LEU A 389 -35.45 1.59 -20.19
N GLY A 390 -35.27 1.07 -18.98
CA GLY A 390 -35.70 -0.29 -18.64
C GLY A 390 -37.19 -0.50 -18.86
N GLU A 391 -38.02 0.44 -18.43
CA GLU A 391 -39.49 0.37 -18.63
C GLU A 391 -39.87 0.48 -20.11
N ALA A 392 -39.24 1.35 -20.89
CA ALA A 392 -39.46 1.45 -22.32
C ALA A 392 -39.11 0.16 -23.07
N LEU A 393 -38.01 -0.50 -22.69
CA LEU A 393 -37.56 -1.78 -23.28
C LEU A 393 -38.53 -2.93 -22.90
N LYS A 394 -38.99 -2.98 -21.64
CA LYS A 394 -40.01 -3.93 -21.20
C LYS A 394 -41.33 -3.75 -21.91
N ALA A 395 -41.68 -2.50 -22.27
CA ALA A 395 -42.87 -2.18 -23.07
C ALA A 395 -42.74 -2.55 -24.57
N GLY A 396 -41.55 -3.08 -25.00
CA GLY A 396 -41.31 -3.52 -26.36
C GLY A 396 -40.73 -2.45 -27.30
N ASP A 397 -40.30 -1.29 -26.78
CA ASP A 397 -39.58 -0.32 -27.57
C ASP A 397 -38.17 -0.85 -27.90
N THR A 398 -37.65 -0.46 -29.05
CA THR A 398 -36.22 -0.67 -29.34
C THR A 398 -35.35 0.34 -28.58
N ILE A 399 -34.09 -0.01 -28.30
CA ILE A 399 -33.15 0.87 -27.58
C ILE A 399 -33.05 2.24 -28.24
N ALA A 400 -32.94 2.29 -29.57
CA ALA A 400 -32.90 3.54 -30.33
C ALA A 400 -34.17 4.40 -30.16
N LYS A 401 -35.38 3.77 -30.16
CA LYS A 401 -36.65 4.47 -30.00
C LYS A 401 -36.82 4.95 -28.56
N ALA A 402 -36.43 4.15 -27.57
CA ALA A 402 -36.46 4.54 -26.15
C ALA A 402 -35.51 5.73 -25.91
N ALA A 403 -34.30 5.68 -26.42
CA ALA A 403 -33.36 6.79 -26.31
C ALA A 403 -33.86 8.06 -27.00
N GLN A 404 -34.48 7.95 -28.15
CA GLN A 404 -35.06 9.10 -28.84
C GLN A 404 -36.21 9.73 -28.03
N LYS A 405 -37.11 8.92 -27.45
CA LYS A 405 -38.20 9.41 -26.59
C LYS A 405 -37.67 10.15 -25.35
N LEU A 406 -36.57 9.68 -24.79
CA LEU A 406 -35.95 10.26 -23.59
C LEU A 406 -34.88 11.33 -23.95
N ASN A 407 -34.72 11.67 -25.22
CA ASN A 407 -33.72 12.61 -25.71
C ASN A 407 -32.30 12.30 -25.24
N LEU A 408 -31.91 11.02 -25.28
CA LEU A 408 -30.61 10.52 -24.86
C LEU A 408 -29.67 10.32 -26.04
N LYS A 409 -28.38 10.61 -25.82
CA LYS A 409 -27.33 10.33 -26.79
C LYS A 409 -26.71 8.96 -26.45
N LEU A 410 -26.95 7.99 -27.33
CA LEU A 410 -26.33 6.68 -27.24
C LEU A 410 -24.94 6.69 -27.87
N GLU A 411 -23.98 6.07 -27.21
CA GLU A 411 -22.66 5.75 -27.70
C GLU A 411 -22.53 4.23 -27.76
N LYS A 412 -22.31 3.67 -28.96
CA LYS A 412 -22.13 2.24 -29.15
C LYS A 412 -20.67 1.88 -28.87
N LEU A 413 -20.45 0.94 -27.96
CA LEU A 413 -19.11 0.43 -27.65
C LEU A 413 -18.69 -0.63 -28.68
N PRO A 414 -17.37 -0.80 -28.92
CA PRO A 414 -16.87 -1.98 -29.64
C PRO A 414 -17.38 -3.26 -28.98
N PRO A 415 -17.81 -4.27 -29.76
CA PRO A 415 -18.22 -5.55 -29.18
C PRO A 415 -17.07 -6.16 -28.37
N PHE A 416 -17.37 -6.72 -27.19
CA PHE A 416 -16.38 -7.31 -26.30
C PHE A 416 -16.89 -8.61 -25.68
N SER A 417 -15.98 -9.40 -25.10
CA SER A 417 -16.29 -10.50 -24.19
C SER A 417 -15.61 -10.29 -22.83
N LEU A 418 -16.11 -10.96 -21.79
CA LEU A 418 -15.48 -10.91 -20.46
C LEU A 418 -14.17 -11.73 -20.43
N ALA A 419 -13.98 -12.64 -21.39
CA ALA A 419 -12.76 -13.43 -21.55
C ALA A 419 -11.52 -12.56 -21.78
N GLU A 420 -11.67 -11.43 -22.50
CA GLU A 420 -10.57 -10.52 -22.80
C GLU A 420 -9.89 -9.98 -21.54
N GLU A 421 -10.67 -9.74 -20.48
CA GLU A 421 -10.14 -9.30 -19.18
C GLU A 421 -9.37 -10.42 -18.47
N LEU A 422 -9.87 -11.66 -18.57
CA LEU A 422 -9.24 -12.85 -17.98
C LEU A 422 -7.93 -13.24 -18.68
N GLU A 423 -7.84 -12.94 -19.98
CA GLU A 423 -6.68 -13.27 -20.83
C GLU A 423 -5.66 -12.13 -20.89
N ARG A 424 -5.99 -10.97 -20.32
CA ARG A 424 -5.14 -9.78 -20.34
C ARG A 424 -3.84 -10.03 -19.58
N LYS A 425 -2.71 -9.74 -20.23
CA LYS A 425 -1.39 -9.80 -19.61
C LYS A 425 -1.06 -8.45 -18.96
N ALA A 426 -0.28 -8.47 -17.89
CA ALA A 426 0.20 -7.26 -17.22
C ALA A 426 0.97 -6.28 -18.15
N SER A 427 1.49 -6.79 -19.28
CA SER A 427 2.19 -6.02 -20.31
C SER A 427 1.27 -5.48 -21.43
N SER A 428 -0.05 -5.72 -21.36
CA SER A 428 -0.98 -5.24 -22.39
C SER A 428 -1.13 -3.71 -22.31
N ALA A 429 -1.31 -3.08 -23.48
CA ALA A 429 -1.58 -1.64 -23.54
C ALA A 429 -2.83 -1.29 -22.71
N PRO A 430 -2.90 -0.09 -22.09
CA PRO A 430 -4.09 0.37 -21.39
C PRO A 430 -5.30 0.39 -22.33
N GLU A 431 -6.49 0.15 -21.78
CA GLU A 431 -7.73 0.25 -22.57
C GLU A 431 -7.92 1.68 -23.07
N THR A 432 -8.36 1.77 -24.31
CA THR A 432 -8.69 3.09 -24.93
C THR A 432 -9.94 3.72 -24.31
N ILE A 433 -10.78 2.92 -23.65
CA ILE A 433 -12.00 3.35 -22.91
C ILE A 433 -11.76 3.07 -21.43
N PRO A 434 -11.44 4.10 -20.60
CA PRO A 434 -11.01 3.90 -19.20
C PRO A 434 -12.04 3.20 -18.30
N ASP A 435 -13.33 3.36 -18.57
CA ASP A 435 -14.45 2.81 -17.80
C ASP A 435 -14.98 1.46 -18.33
N LEU A 436 -14.37 0.93 -19.40
CA LEU A 436 -14.77 -0.35 -19.99
C LEU A 436 -14.74 -1.53 -18.98
N PRO A 437 -13.74 -1.68 -18.10
CA PRO A 437 -13.76 -2.73 -17.08
C PRO A 437 -14.98 -2.66 -16.14
N MET A 438 -15.37 -1.45 -15.75
CA MET A 438 -16.54 -1.23 -14.89
C MET A 438 -17.83 -1.57 -15.63
N ILE A 439 -17.91 -1.20 -16.91
CA ILE A 439 -19.05 -1.53 -17.79
C ILE A 439 -19.15 -3.05 -17.97
N LYS A 440 -18.04 -3.74 -18.27
CA LYS A 440 -17.98 -5.21 -18.40
C LYS A 440 -18.55 -5.90 -17.15
N ASN A 441 -18.13 -5.46 -15.97
CA ASN A 441 -18.64 -6.01 -14.70
C ASN A 441 -20.14 -5.77 -14.52
N ALA A 442 -20.62 -4.56 -14.83
CA ALA A 442 -22.02 -4.20 -14.64
C ALA A 442 -22.98 -4.94 -15.59
N VAL A 443 -22.52 -5.32 -16.78
CA VAL A 443 -23.34 -6.02 -17.79
C VAL A 443 -23.15 -7.54 -17.78
N ALA A 444 -22.26 -8.08 -16.94
CA ALA A 444 -21.85 -9.50 -16.96
C ALA A 444 -23.03 -10.49 -16.87
N ASP A 445 -24.02 -10.17 -16.03
CA ASP A 445 -25.18 -11.00 -15.76
C ASP A 445 -26.43 -10.59 -16.56
N LEU A 446 -26.34 -9.52 -17.36
CA LEU A 446 -27.48 -8.98 -18.10
C LEU A 446 -27.74 -9.73 -19.40
N HIS A 447 -29.01 -9.77 -19.77
CA HIS A 447 -29.49 -10.30 -21.03
C HIS A 447 -29.70 -9.18 -22.07
N ALA A 448 -29.96 -9.56 -23.30
CA ALA A 448 -30.29 -8.59 -24.35
C ALA A 448 -31.55 -7.78 -23.97
N ASN A 449 -31.52 -6.47 -24.23
CA ASN A 449 -32.51 -5.47 -23.85
C ASN A 449 -32.65 -5.21 -22.35
N GLU A 450 -31.62 -5.54 -21.56
CA GLU A 450 -31.56 -5.14 -20.14
C GLU A 450 -30.62 -3.95 -19.95
N VAL A 451 -30.93 -3.15 -18.93
CA VAL A 451 -30.20 -1.92 -18.56
C VAL A 451 -29.46 -2.19 -17.25
N ALA A 452 -28.19 -1.81 -17.22
CA ALA A 452 -27.40 -1.87 -16.00
C ALA A 452 -27.78 -0.76 -15.03
N ASP A 453 -27.56 -0.99 -13.74
CA ASP A 453 -27.55 0.08 -12.76
C ASP A 453 -26.50 1.15 -13.12
N PRO A 454 -26.72 2.41 -12.72
CA PRO A 454 -25.77 3.47 -13.00
C PRO A 454 -24.37 3.17 -12.49
N ILE A 455 -23.40 3.27 -13.36
CA ILE A 455 -21.98 2.99 -13.09
C ILE A 455 -21.31 4.33 -12.79
N PRO A 456 -20.82 4.57 -11.57
CA PRO A 456 -20.06 5.78 -11.26
C PRO A 456 -18.71 5.78 -11.96
N THR A 457 -18.32 6.92 -12.54
CA THR A 457 -17.02 7.15 -13.17
C THR A 457 -16.31 8.33 -12.51
N SER A 458 -15.03 8.56 -12.85
CA SER A 458 -14.25 9.67 -12.29
C SER A 458 -14.85 11.05 -12.56
N ASP A 459 -15.52 11.21 -13.70
CA ASP A 459 -16.08 12.49 -14.20
C ASP A 459 -17.61 12.51 -14.27
N GLY A 460 -18.26 11.42 -13.79
CA GLY A 460 -19.71 11.36 -13.82
C GLY A 460 -20.32 10.00 -13.57
N ALA A 461 -21.21 9.56 -14.44
CA ALA A 461 -21.84 8.25 -14.42
C ALA A 461 -22.14 7.74 -15.84
N VAL A 462 -22.23 6.41 -15.98
CA VAL A 462 -22.59 5.72 -17.22
C VAL A 462 -23.79 4.82 -16.97
N VAL A 463 -24.77 4.83 -17.84
CA VAL A 463 -25.84 3.83 -17.92
C VAL A 463 -25.60 2.97 -19.14
N ALA A 464 -25.42 1.67 -18.96
CA ALA A 464 -25.15 0.72 -20.03
C ALA A 464 -26.40 -0.09 -20.35
N VAL A 465 -26.61 -0.37 -21.63
CA VAL A 465 -27.71 -1.18 -22.15
C VAL A 465 -27.15 -2.27 -23.03
N VAL A 466 -27.49 -3.51 -22.76
CA VAL A 466 -27.09 -4.65 -23.57
C VAL A 466 -28.01 -4.73 -24.80
N GLU A 467 -27.48 -4.40 -25.99
CA GLU A 467 -28.23 -4.52 -27.25
C GLU A 467 -28.39 -5.99 -27.66
N LYS A 468 -27.28 -6.72 -27.55
CA LYS A 468 -27.21 -8.09 -27.98
C LYS A 468 -26.18 -8.87 -27.15
N ARG A 469 -26.50 -10.13 -26.90
CA ARG A 469 -25.57 -11.08 -26.28
C ARG A 469 -25.53 -12.32 -27.19
N ASP A 470 -24.46 -12.45 -27.96
CA ASP A 470 -24.24 -13.62 -28.81
C ASP A 470 -23.57 -14.74 -28.03
N PRO A 471 -24.05 -15.98 -28.20
CA PRO A 471 -23.41 -17.13 -27.56
C PRO A 471 -21.96 -17.27 -28.05
N PRO A 472 -21.06 -17.85 -27.21
CA PRO A 472 -19.67 -18.09 -27.60
C PRO A 472 -19.59 -19.04 -28.81
N ASP A 473 -18.53 -18.86 -29.62
CA ASP A 473 -18.22 -19.75 -30.72
C ASP A 473 -17.97 -21.17 -30.17
N PRO A 474 -18.70 -22.21 -30.66
CA PRO A 474 -18.49 -23.59 -30.23
C PRO A 474 -17.05 -24.09 -30.43
N ALA A 475 -16.32 -23.55 -31.43
CA ALA A 475 -14.91 -23.90 -31.66
C ALA A 475 -14.00 -23.46 -30.51
N GLN A 476 -14.33 -22.38 -29.81
CA GLN A 476 -13.58 -21.89 -28.65
C GLN A 476 -13.80 -22.78 -27.41
N ALA A 477 -14.92 -23.52 -27.33
CA ALA A 477 -15.24 -24.35 -26.18
C ALA A 477 -14.19 -25.46 -25.96
N GLY A 478 -13.70 -26.10 -27.06
CA GLY A 478 -12.70 -27.16 -26.96
C GLY A 478 -11.35 -26.70 -26.39
N THR A 479 -10.96 -25.44 -26.64
CA THR A 479 -9.63 -24.91 -26.25
C THR A 479 -9.67 -24.24 -24.89
N ASN A 480 -10.72 -23.49 -24.59
CA ASN A 480 -10.74 -22.55 -23.47
C ASN A 480 -11.49 -23.09 -22.23
N ARG A 481 -12.38 -24.09 -22.43
CA ARG A 481 -13.22 -24.62 -21.35
C ARG A 481 -12.40 -25.28 -20.25
N ALA A 482 -11.40 -26.10 -20.62
CA ALA A 482 -10.55 -26.77 -19.64
C ALA A 482 -9.77 -25.77 -18.78
N SER A 483 -9.21 -24.73 -19.39
CA SER A 483 -8.48 -23.68 -18.66
C SER A 483 -9.40 -22.83 -17.77
N LEU A 484 -10.65 -22.62 -18.19
CA LEU A 484 -11.65 -21.94 -17.38
C LEU A 484 -12.06 -22.80 -16.17
N ASP A 485 -12.30 -24.10 -16.37
CA ASP A 485 -12.64 -25.03 -15.30
C ASP A 485 -11.53 -25.12 -14.25
N GLU A 486 -10.26 -25.17 -14.66
CA GLU A 486 -9.12 -25.09 -13.74
C GLU A 486 -9.09 -23.77 -12.96
N ARG A 487 -9.46 -22.67 -13.58
CA ARG A 487 -9.52 -21.36 -12.92
C ARG A 487 -10.66 -21.29 -11.90
N ILE A 488 -11.85 -21.79 -12.28
CA ILE A 488 -12.99 -21.90 -11.36
C ILE A 488 -12.62 -22.77 -10.17
N LEU A 489 -12.00 -23.92 -10.42
CA LEU A 489 -11.59 -24.84 -9.37
C LEU A 489 -10.56 -24.18 -8.41
N ARG A 490 -9.57 -23.48 -8.96
CA ARG A 490 -8.61 -22.73 -8.15
C ARG A 490 -9.30 -21.65 -7.29
N GLY A 491 -10.23 -20.89 -7.87
CA GLY A 491 -11.00 -19.89 -7.13
C GLY A 491 -11.81 -20.50 -5.98
N LYS A 492 -12.51 -21.60 -6.22
CA LYS A 492 -13.25 -22.33 -5.18
C LYS A 492 -12.34 -22.81 -4.05
N ARG A 493 -11.19 -23.37 -4.39
CA ARG A 493 -10.20 -23.87 -3.41
C ARG A 493 -9.63 -22.70 -2.57
N ALA A 494 -9.34 -21.58 -3.21
CA ALA A 494 -8.85 -20.40 -2.52
C ALA A 494 -9.92 -19.81 -1.57
N MET A 495 -11.18 -19.77 -1.99
CA MET A 495 -12.30 -19.32 -1.14
C MET A 495 -12.48 -20.24 0.07
N MET A 496 -12.50 -21.56 -0.12
CA MET A 496 -12.61 -22.52 0.99
C MET A 496 -11.47 -22.38 1.98
N PHE A 497 -10.24 -22.19 1.50
CA PHE A 497 -9.11 -21.96 2.38
C PHE A 497 -9.24 -20.65 3.16
N SER A 498 -9.67 -19.57 2.51
CA SER A 498 -9.89 -18.27 3.15
C SER A 498 -10.95 -18.35 4.26
N GLU A 499 -12.09 -18.99 3.98
CA GLU A 499 -13.16 -19.20 4.98
C GLU A 499 -12.68 -20.08 6.13
N TRP A 500 -11.95 -21.14 5.83
CA TRP A 500 -11.35 -22.00 6.84
C TRP A 500 -10.36 -21.23 7.71
N LEU A 501 -9.48 -20.42 7.13
CA LEU A 501 -8.50 -19.64 7.88
C LEU A 501 -9.18 -18.61 8.78
N GLN A 502 -10.24 -17.95 8.30
CA GLN A 502 -11.03 -17.02 9.12
C GLN A 502 -11.67 -17.74 10.32
N GLU A 503 -12.23 -18.95 10.11
CA GLU A 503 -12.78 -19.75 11.21
C GLU A 503 -11.67 -20.19 12.18
N ARG A 504 -10.49 -20.59 11.67
CA ARG A 504 -9.35 -20.94 12.54
C ARG A 504 -8.86 -19.74 13.34
N ARG A 505 -8.82 -18.53 12.77
CA ARG A 505 -8.53 -17.29 13.52
C ARG A 505 -9.52 -17.09 14.68
N ARG A 506 -10.80 -17.31 14.42
CA ARG A 506 -11.84 -17.21 15.45
C ARG A 506 -11.64 -18.25 16.57
N VAL A 507 -11.37 -19.50 16.21
CA VAL A 507 -11.11 -20.60 17.17
C VAL A 507 -9.82 -20.38 17.95
N ALA A 508 -8.80 -19.86 17.30
CA ALA A 508 -7.53 -19.53 17.92
C ALA A 508 -7.65 -18.45 18.99
N GLY A 509 -8.77 -17.70 19.02
CA GLY A 509 -9.10 -16.77 20.10
C GLY A 509 -8.12 -15.61 20.19
N LEU A 510 -7.76 -15.00 19.04
CA LEU A 510 -6.81 -13.88 19.00
C LEU A 510 -7.29 -12.73 19.89
N GLN A 511 -6.81 -12.69 21.13
CA GLN A 511 -6.96 -11.55 22.02
C GLN A 511 -5.71 -10.70 21.86
N ALA A 512 -5.78 -9.69 20.98
CA ALA A 512 -4.70 -8.73 20.84
C ALA A 512 -4.62 -7.89 22.12
N THR A 513 -3.55 -8.02 22.87
CA THR A 513 -3.14 -7.00 23.84
C THR A 513 -2.47 -5.89 23.04
N VAL A 514 -3.27 -5.02 22.42
CA VAL A 514 -2.74 -3.78 21.84
C VAL A 514 -2.39 -2.87 23.00
N PRO A 515 -1.12 -2.46 23.19
CA PRO A 515 -0.81 -1.33 24.04
C PRO A 515 -1.46 -0.10 23.40
N SER A 516 -2.33 0.55 24.14
CA SER A 516 -2.93 1.84 23.83
C SER A 516 -1.87 2.93 23.66
#